data_e00deb94399d59c4e6838353ee486540
#
_entry.id   e00deb94399d59c4e6838353ee486540
#
_cell.length_a   1.000
_cell.length_b   1.000
_cell.length_c   1.000
_cell.angle_alpha   90.00
_cell.angle_beta   90.00
_cell.angle_gamma   90.00
#
_symmetry.space_group_name_H-M   'P 1'
#
loop_
_entity.id
_entity.type
_entity.pdbx_description
1 polymer ?
#
loop_
_entity_poly.entity_id
_entity_poly.type
_entity_poly.pdbx_seq_one_letter_code
_entity_poly.pdbx_strand_id
1 'polypeptide(L)'
;MEVIPFTHLKDWLSAAEADALLAMLEARSDWTQGRIRMFGREIPEPRLTFFEGDPGLRYTYAHRSLEGQGWTPELEALRDRFARDFGIKTNTVLANLYRDGQDSMGWHRDDEPELGPDPLVVSLSLGATRDFDVRRDADRWTERFALGHGDLLLMGRESQTQWMHCLPKRLRVGDLRINLTFRQVLS
;
A
#
# COMPACT_ATOMS: atom_id res chain seq x y z
N MET A 1 6.82 3.60 26.60
CA MET A 1 6.58 3.84 25.17
C MET A 1 5.39 2.98 24.79
N GLU A 2 4.34 3.58 24.30
CA GLU A 2 3.13 2.85 23.93
C GLU A 2 3.41 1.98 22.70
N VAL A 3 2.99 0.72 22.71
CA VAL A 3 3.18 -0.20 21.59
C VAL A 3 2.05 0.07 20.58
N ILE A 4 2.43 0.51 19.39
CA ILE A 4 1.50 0.72 18.28
C ILE A 4 1.58 -0.44 17.28
N PRO A 5 0.51 -0.75 16.55
CA PRO A 5 0.48 -1.90 15.64
C PRO A 5 1.18 -1.62 14.29
N PHE A 6 2.21 -0.80 14.27
CA PHE A 6 2.97 -0.43 13.08
C PHE A 6 4.46 -0.64 13.33
N THR A 7 5.10 -1.42 12.47
CA THR A 7 6.56 -1.64 12.53
C THR A 7 7.20 -1.12 11.24
N HIS A 8 8.03 -0.08 11.36
CA HIS A 8 8.77 0.51 10.26
C HIS A 8 10.18 -0.09 10.20
N LEU A 9 10.49 -0.76 9.11
CA LEU A 9 11.80 -1.33 8.80
C LEU A 9 12.43 -0.48 7.69
N LYS A 10 13.37 0.38 8.08
CA LYS A 10 14.11 1.23 7.14
C LYS A 10 15.07 0.39 6.32
N ASP A 11 15.23 0.77 5.05
CA ASP A 11 16.17 0.13 4.11
C ASP A 11 16.04 -1.41 4.10
N TRP A 12 14.80 -1.93 4.20
CA TRP A 12 14.54 -3.37 4.18
C TRP A 12 14.96 -4.01 2.84
N LEU A 13 14.74 -3.31 1.73
CA LEU A 13 15.43 -3.57 0.49
C LEU A 13 16.74 -2.78 0.47
N SER A 14 17.80 -3.39 -0.03
CA SER A 14 18.99 -2.65 -0.41
C SER A 14 18.68 -1.62 -1.51
N ALA A 15 19.46 -0.56 -1.62
CA ALA A 15 19.27 0.46 -2.65
C ALA A 15 19.22 -0.16 -4.06
N ALA A 16 20.10 -1.12 -4.35
CA ALA A 16 20.13 -1.79 -5.66
C ALA A 16 18.86 -2.62 -5.95
N GLU A 17 18.32 -3.33 -4.94
CA GLU A 17 17.06 -4.07 -5.08
C GLU A 17 15.89 -3.10 -5.29
N ALA A 18 15.84 -2.02 -4.51
CA ALA A 18 14.79 -1.01 -4.59
C ALA A 18 14.82 -0.25 -5.93
N ASP A 19 16.01 0.14 -6.41
CA ASP A 19 16.19 0.79 -7.72
C ASP A 19 15.73 -0.11 -8.88
N ALA A 20 16.14 -1.39 -8.86
CA ALA A 20 15.75 -2.34 -9.89
C ALA A 20 14.22 -2.58 -9.90
N LEU A 21 13.62 -2.72 -8.73
CA LEU A 21 12.18 -2.89 -8.60
C LEU A 21 11.41 -1.63 -9.04
N LEU A 22 11.87 -0.45 -8.65
CA LEU A 22 11.29 0.82 -9.06
C LEU A 22 11.30 0.96 -10.59
N ALA A 23 12.45 0.73 -11.23
CA ALA A 23 12.58 0.82 -12.68
C ALA A 23 11.65 -0.16 -13.42
N MET A 24 11.53 -1.38 -12.93
CA MET A 24 10.60 -2.37 -13.49
C MET A 24 9.15 -1.90 -13.39
N LEU A 25 8.75 -1.36 -12.23
CA LEU A 25 7.38 -0.88 -12.00
C LEU A 25 7.04 0.37 -12.81
N GLU A 26 7.99 1.30 -12.98
CA GLU A 26 7.81 2.49 -13.82
C GLU A 26 7.63 2.14 -15.30
N ALA A 27 8.30 1.10 -15.78
CA ALA A 27 8.21 0.63 -17.17
C ALA A 27 6.88 -0.08 -17.50
N ARG A 28 6.02 -0.36 -16.52
CA ARG A 28 4.71 -1.02 -16.74
C ARG A 28 3.76 -0.12 -17.51
N SER A 29 2.98 -0.71 -18.41
CA SER A 29 1.97 -0.01 -19.22
C SER A 29 0.54 -0.15 -18.69
N ASP A 30 0.32 -0.95 -17.64
CA ASP A 30 -0.99 -1.29 -17.10
C ASP A 30 -1.43 -0.44 -15.89
N TRP A 31 -0.73 0.65 -15.61
CA TRP A 31 -1.16 1.64 -14.65
C TRP A 31 -2.48 2.29 -15.09
N THR A 32 -3.48 2.29 -14.20
CA THR A 32 -4.79 2.86 -14.46
C THR A 32 -5.15 3.94 -13.45
N GLN A 33 -5.85 4.98 -13.88
CA GLN A 33 -6.39 6.01 -13.00
C GLN A 33 -7.85 5.71 -12.68
N GLY A 34 -8.13 5.38 -11.43
CA GLY A 34 -9.49 5.20 -10.94
C GLY A 34 -10.28 6.51 -10.91
N ARG A 35 -11.58 6.42 -10.67
CA ARG A 35 -12.47 7.56 -10.44
C ARG A 35 -13.21 7.37 -9.13
N ILE A 36 -13.33 8.44 -8.37
CA ILE A 36 -14.12 8.48 -7.14
C ILE A 36 -15.25 9.48 -7.27
N ARG A 37 -16.36 9.21 -6.59
CA ARG A 37 -17.48 10.13 -6.53
C ARG A 37 -17.39 11.01 -5.28
N MET A 38 -17.18 12.30 -5.48
CA MET A 38 -17.16 13.29 -4.40
C MET A 38 -18.16 14.41 -4.70
N PHE A 39 -19.00 14.75 -3.72
CA PHE A 39 -20.01 15.81 -3.86
C PHE A 39 -20.87 15.69 -5.12
N GLY A 40 -21.25 14.45 -5.47
CA GLY A 40 -22.07 14.18 -6.67
C GLY A 40 -21.33 14.23 -8.00
N ARG A 41 -20.03 14.50 -8.01
CA ARG A 41 -19.17 14.54 -9.23
C ARG A 41 -18.20 13.38 -9.23
N GLU A 42 -17.95 12.83 -10.43
CA GLU A 42 -16.85 11.89 -10.63
C GLU A 42 -15.56 12.66 -10.87
N ILE A 43 -14.56 12.41 -10.03
CA ILE A 43 -13.22 12.98 -10.15
C ILE A 43 -12.19 11.86 -10.29
N PRO A 44 -11.10 12.06 -11.03
CA PRO A 44 -10.02 11.09 -11.07
C PRO A 44 -9.37 10.94 -9.70
N GLU A 45 -9.02 9.72 -9.35
CA GLU A 45 -8.24 9.47 -8.13
C GLU A 45 -6.87 10.17 -8.24
N PRO A 46 -6.37 10.77 -7.15
CA PRO A 46 -5.05 11.42 -7.14
C PRO A 46 -3.93 10.37 -6.97
N ARG A 47 -3.90 9.39 -7.85
CA ARG A 47 -2.91 8.32 -8.01
C ARG A 47 -3.26 7.43 -9.19
N LEU A 48 -2.29 6.63 -9.63
CA LEU A 48 -2.53 5.49 -10.52
C LEU A 48 -2.42 4.19 -9.73
N THR A 49 -3.07 3.13 -10.21
CA THR A 49 -3.05 1.82 -9.56
C THR A 49 -2.88 0.69 -10.56
N PHE A 50 -2.29 -0.42 -10.14
CA PHE A 50 -2.47 -1.73 -10.73
C PHE A 50 -2.67 -2.79 -9.63
N PHE A 51 -3.10 -3.99 -10.03
CA PHE A 51 -3.39 -5.08 -9.12
C PHE A 51 -2.84 -6.39 -9.67
N GLU A 52 -2.18 -7.18 -8.80
CA GLU A 52 -1.82 -8.56 -9.05
C GLU A 52 -2.27 -9.44 -7.88
N GLY A 53 -2.50 -10.72 -8.14
CA GLY A 53 -2.90 -11.69 -7.12
C GLY A 53 -3.02 -13.08 -7.68
N ASP A 54 -3.23 -14.03 -6.79
CA ASP A 54 -3.38 -15.45 -7.17
C ASP A 54 -4.48 -15.61 -8.22
N PRO A 55 -4.28 -16.46 -9.25
CA PRO A 55 -5.23 -16.62 -10.34
C PRO A 55 -6.64 -16.97 -9.85
N GLY A 56 -7.63 -16.23 -10.35
CA GLY A 56 -9.06 -16.41 -10.02
C GLY A 56 -9.50 -15.84 -8.68
N LEU A 57 -8.59 -15.26 -7.90
CA LEU A 57 -8.94 -14.56 -6.67
C LEU A 57 -9.70 -13.27 -7.00
N ARG A 58 -10.78 -13.01 -6.26
CA ARG A 58 -11.57 -11.77 -6.40
C ARG A 58 -11.48 -10.93 -5.16
N TYR A 59 -11.27 -9.63 -5.36
CA TYR A 59 -11.14 -8.66 -4.30
C TYR A 59 -11.87 -7.37 -4.68
N THR A 60 -12.72 -6.87 -3.80
CA THR A 60 -13.44 -5.61 -4.02
C THR A 60 -12.72 -4.48 -3.32
N TYR A 61 -12.18 -3.54 -4.07
CA TYR A 61 -11.51 -2.36 -3.55
C TYR A 61 -12.14 -1.08 -4.12
N ALA A 62 -12.51 -0.13 -3.25
CA ALA A 62 -13.13 1.14 -3.62
C ALA A 62 -14.29 0.97 -4.65
N HIS A 63 -15.19 0.01 -4.39
CA HIS A 63 -16.33 -0.37 -5.26
C HIS A 63 -15.96 -0.94 -6.64
N ARG A 64 -14.70 -1.34 -6.85
CA ARG A 64 -14.23 -2.01 -8.06
C ARG A 64 -13.89 -3.47 -7.74
N SER A 65 -14.39 -4.39 -8.57
CA SER A 65 -13.97 -5.78 -8.49
C SER A 65 -12.63 -5.94 -9.20
N LEU A 66 -11.65 -6.43 -8.49
CA LEU A 66 -10.33 -6.77 -8.98
C LEU A 66 -10.22 -8.29 -9.03
N GLU A 67 -9.63 -8.82 -10.10
CA GLU A 67 -9.42 -10.26 -10.27
C GLU A 67 -7.94 -10.56 -10.44
N GLY A 68 -7.43 -11.52 -9.66
CA GLY A 68 -6.06 -11.97 -9.75
C GLY A 68 -5.81 -12.72 -11.06
N GLN A 69 -4.82 -12.28 -11.81
CA GLN A 69 -4.42 -12.89 -13.09
C GLN A 69 -3.05 -13.58 -12.98
N GLY A 70 -2.49 -13.62 -11.79
CA GLY A 70 -1.14 -14.14 -11.52
C GLY A 70 -0.20 -13.04 -11.04
N TRP A 71 1.07 -13.40 -10.98
CA TRP A 71 2.14 -12.57 -10.42
C TRP A 71 3.26 -12.36 -11.43
N THR A 72 3.81 -11.15 -11.47
CA THR A 72 5.16 -10.99 -12.05
C THR A 72 6.20 -11.65 -11.15
N PRO A 73 7.31 -12.18 -11.69
CA PRO A 73 8.32 -12.89 -10.90
C PRO A 73 8.87 -12.07 -9.72
N GLU A 74 9.07 -10.78 -9.89
CA GLU A 74 9.61 -9.89 -8.88
C GLU A 74 8.63 -9.68 -7.71
N LEU A 75 7.34 -9.53 -7.99
CA LEU A 75 6.30 -9.36 -6.97
C LEU A 75 6.00 -10.70 -6.27
N GLU A 76 6.06 -11.80 -6.99
CA GLU A 76 5.97 -13.13 -6.41
C GLU A 76 7.12 -13.41 -5.43
N ALA A 77 8.35 -13.08 -5.82
CA ALA A 77 9.53 -13.21 -4.96
C ALA A 77 9.42 -12.37 -3.67
N LEU A 78 8.84 -11.16 -3.75
CA LEU A 78 8.57 -10.34 -2.56
C LEU A 78 7.53 -11.01 -1.65
N ARG A 79 6.41 -11.49 -2.21
CA ARG A 79 5.40 -12.23 -1.47
C ARG A 79 6.01 -13.40 -0.68
N ASP A 80 6.85 -14.20 -1.36
CA ASP A 80 7.50 -15.35 -0.75
C ASP A 80 8.54 -14.93 0.31
N ARG A 81 9.22 -13.80 0.10
CA ARG A 81 10.14 -13.24 1.09
C ARG A 81 9.40 -12.80 2.36
N PHE A 82 8.20 -12.19 2.27
CA PHE A 82 7.41 -11.86 3.46
C PHE A 82 6.98 -13.09 4.25
N ALA A 83 6.60 -14.16 3.54
CA ALA A 83 6.25 -15.42 4.21
C ALA A 83 7.45 -16.03 4.94
N ARG A 84 8.64 -15.99 4.34
CA ARG A 84 9.88 -16.52 4.92
C ARG A 84 10.39 -15.66 6.09
N ASP A 85 10.45 -14.33 5.91
CA ASP A 85 11.11 -13.43 6.84
C ASP A 85 10.23 -13.07 8.04
N PHE A 86 8.91 -13.03 7.86
CA PHE A 86 7.95 -12.59 8.88
C PHE A 86 6.83 -13.60 9.18
N GLY A 87 6.75 -14.71 8.44
CA GLY A 87 5.62 -15.64 8.53
C GLY A 87 4.30 -15.05 8.03
N ILE A 88 4.34 -13.91 7.30
CA ILE A 88 3.14 -13.23 6.79
C ILE A 88 2.83 -13.76 5.39
N LYS A 89 1.67 -14.40 5.26
CA LYS A 89 1.16 -14.88 3.98
C LYS A 89 0.31 -13.79 3.34
N THR A 90 0.54 -13.54 2.06
CA THR A 90 -0.25 -12.62 1.24
C THR A 90 -0.56 -13.30 -0.10
N ASN A 91 -1.67 -12.93 -0.73
CA ASN A 91 -2.09 -13.49 -2.02
C ASN A 91 -2.55 -12.42 -3.01
N THR A 92 -2.38 -11.14 -2.63
CA THR A 92 -2.66 -9.98 -3.50
C THR A 92 -1.66 -8.87 -3.26
N VAL A 93 -1.45 -8.02 -4.27
CA VAL A 93 -0.79 -6.73 -4.18
C VAL A 93 -1.61 -5.68 -4.92
N LEU A 94 -1.93 -4.59 -4.24
CA LEU A 94 -2.40 -3.35 -4.86
C LEU A 94 -1.26 -2.35 -4.87
N ALA A 95 -0.84 -1.95 -6.06
CA ALA A 95 0.18 -0.93 -6.24
C ALA A 95 -0.46 0.44 -6.44
N ASN A 96 0.13 1.45 -5.81
CA ASN A 96 -0.26 2.85 -5.93
C ASN A 96 0.94 3.67 -6.40
N LEU A 97 0.78 4.38 -7.52
CA LEU A 97 1.77 5.33 -8.02
C LEU A 97 1.26 6.74 -7.76
N TYR A 98 2.01 7.47 -6.96
CA TYR A 98 1.85 8.89 -6.69
C TYR A 98 2.87 9.64 -7.55
N ARG A 99 2.39 10.40 -8.52
CA ARG A 99 3.23 11.05 -9.56
C ARG A 99 4.13 12.13 -8.98
N ASP A 100 3.60 12.82 -7.96
CA ASP A 100 4.29 13.88 -7.22
C ASP A 100 3.62 14.09 -5.85
N GLY A 101 3.97 15.18 -5.17
CA GLY A 101 3.42 15.53 -3.86
C GLY A 101 1.97 16.05 -3.86
N GLN A 102 1.35 16.25 -5.03
CA GLN A 102 -0.07 16.60 -5.14
C GLN A 102 -0.95 15.36 -5.04
N ASP A 103 -0.44 14.21 -5.51
CA ASP A 103 -1.11 12.93 -5.35
C ASP A 103 -1.12 12.52 -3.87
N SER A 104 -2.19 11.89 -3.44
CA SER A 104 -2.46 11.61 -2.03
C SER A 104 -3.47 10.48 -1.83
N MET A 105 -3.56 10.00 -0.61
CA MET A 105 -4.62 9.10 -0.14
C MET A 105 -5.21 9.68 1.14
N GLY A 106 -6.52 9.86 1.17
CA GLY A 106 -7.24 10.34 2.37
C GLY A 106 -7.20 9.33 3.52
N TRP A 107 -7.73 9.73 4.68
CA TRP A 107 -7.87 8.85 5.84
C TRP A 107 -8.79 7.68 5.53
N HIS A 108 -8.28 6.45 5.71
CA HIS A 108 -8.99 5.20 5.44
C HIS A 108 -8.42 4.06 6.30
N ARG A 109 -9.04 2.89 6.16
CA ARG A 109 -8.58 1.59 6.62
C ARG A 109 -8.60 0.63 5.44
N ASP A 110 -7.85 -0.46 5.57
CA ASP A 110 -7.97 -1.64 4.71
C ASP A 110 -8.87 -2.64 5.45
N ASP A 111 -10.16 -2.41 5.43
CA ASP A 111 -11.17 -3.15 6.22
C ASP A 111 -12.25 -3.79 5.34
N GLU A 112 -11.93 -4.06 4.09
CA GLU A 112 -12.82 -4.77 3.18
C GLU A 112 -13.15 -6.17 3.73
N PRO A 113 -14.41 -6.61 3.63
CA PRO A 113 -14.86 -7.88 4.22
C PRO A 113 -14.02 -9.09 3.80
N GLU A 114 -13.50 -9.09 2.57
CA GLU A 114 -12.67 -10.16 2.02
C GLU A 114 -11.31 -10.30 2.73
N LEU A 115 -10.86 -9.28 3.45
CA LEU A 115 -9.61 -9.32 4.22
C LEU A 115 -9.78 -9.96 5.61
N GLY A 116 -11.04 -10.18 6.02
CA GLY A 116 -11.36 -10.73 7.34
C GLY A 116 -11.32 -9.68 8.46
N PRO A 117 -11.49 -10.12 9.72
CA PRO A 117 -11.78 -9.21 10.84
C PRO A 117 -10.57 -8.43 11.35
N ASP A 118 -9.36 -8.85 11.05
CA ASP A 118 -8.13 -8.22 11.58
C ASP A 118 -6.94 -8.45 10.62
N PRO A 119 -6.98 -7.81 9.43
CA PRO A 119 -6.01 -8.07 8.40
C PRO A 119 -4.62 -7.53 8.75
N LEU A 120 -3.60 -8.29 8.37
CA LEU A 120 -2.22 -7.85 8.32
C LEU A 120 -1.93 -7.26 6.93
N VAL A 121 -1.24 -6.13 6.91
CA VAL A 121 -0.90 -5.44 5.67
C VAL A 121 0.61 -5.19 5.62
N VAL A 122 1.22 -5.51 4.49
CA VAL A 122 2.64 -5.25 4.24
C VAL A 122 2.74 -4.15 3.18
N SER A 123 3.37 -3.04 3.54
CA SER A 123 3.48 -1.85 2.68
C SER A 123 4.95 -1.56 2.38
N LEU A 124 5.36 -1.75 1.12
CA LEU A 124 6.70 -1.45 0.62
C LEU A 124 6.69 -0.12 -0.13
N SER A 125 7.62 0.77 0.21
CA SER A 125 7.76 2.10 -0.40
C SER A 125 8.95 2.18 -1.33
N LEU A 126 8.78 2.80 -2.49
CA LEU A 126 9.81 3.00 -3.51
C LEU A 126 9.75 4.44 -4.04
N GLY A 127 10.90 5.00 -4.40
CA GLY A 127 11.00 6.36 -4.93
C GLY A 127 11.01 7.43 -3.84
N ALA A 128 10.30 8.53 -4.04
CA ALA A 128 10.31 9.68 -3.14
C ALA A 128 9.84 9.35 -1.72
N THR A 129 10.53 9.87 -0.73
CA THR A 129 10.09 9.79 0.67
C THR A 129 8.80 10.58 0.86
N ARG A 130 7.79 9.94 1.44
CA ARG A 130 6.51 10.57 1.75
C ARG A 130 6.13 10.30 3.20
N ASP A 131 5.50 11.30 3.80
CA ASP A 131 4.85 11.13 5.10
C ASP A 131 3.67 10.18 4.99
N PHE A 132 3.58 9.26 5.93
CA PHE A 132 2.47 8.36 6.13
C PHE A 132 1.96 8.56 7.56
N ASP A 133 0.78 9.12 7.68
CA ASP A 133 0.20 9.45 8.97
C ASP A 133 -0.76 8.35 9.40
N VAL A 134 -0.68 7.95 10.67
CA VAL A 134 -1.62 7.02 11.31
C VAL A 134 -2.32 7.72 12.47
N ARG A 135 -3.58 7.35 12.74
CA ARG A 135 -4.39 7.97 13.78
C ARG A 135 -5.25 6.94 14.47
N ARG A 136 -5.14 6.89 15.79
CA ARG A 136 -5.98 6.02 16.61
C ARG A 136 -7.38 6.60 16.78
N ASP A 137 -8.40 5.76 16.72
CA ASP A 137 -9.80 6.22 16.81
C ASP A 137 -10.19 6.69 18.20
N ALA A 138 -9.73 5.99 19.22
CA ALA A 138 -10.17 6.18 20.61
C ALA A 138 -9.90 7.60 21.13
N ASP A 139 -8.76 8.17 20.83
CA ASP A 139 -8.30 9.46 21.38
C ASP A 139 -7.75 10.42 20.33
N ARG A 140 -7.76 10.03 19.05
CA ARG A 140 -7.26 10.81 17.92
C ARG A 140 -5.73 11.03 17.95
N TRP A 141 -5.01 10.28 18.77
CA TRP A 141 -3.55 10.32 18.78
C TRP A 141 -2.99 9.97 17.42
N THR A 142 -1.96 10.70 16.99
CA THR A 142 -1.38 10.56 15.65
C THR A 142 0.12 10.29 15.72
N GLU A 143 0.59 9.45 14.82
CA GLU A 143 2.01 9.20 14.56
C GLU A 143 2.30 9.40 13.08
N ARG A 144 3.54 9.74 12.76
CA ARG A 144 4.00 9.96 11.38
C ARG A 144 5.23 9.14 11.08
N PHE A 145 5.17 8.39 10.00
CA PHE A 145 6.30 7.68 9.43
C PHE A 145 6.77 8.40 8.15
N ALA A 146 8.05 8.76 8.07
CA ALA A 146 8.65 9.16 6.80
C ALA A 146 9.09 7.90 6.08
N LEU A 147 8.29 7.43 5.11
CA LEU A 147 8.55 6.19 4.37
C LEU A 147 9.38 6.49 3.12
N GLY A 148 10.61 6.03 3.13
CA GLY A 148 11.60 6.23 2.07
C GLY A 148 11.69 5.06 1.09
N HIS A 149 12.66 5.17 0.19
CA HIS A 149 12.96 4.18 -0.84
C HIS A 149 13.52 2.88 -0.23
N GLY A 150 12.82 1.76 -0.46
CA GLY A 150 13.17 0.46 0.13
C GLY A 150 12.62 0.21 1.54
N ASP A 151 11.90 1.18 2.13
CA ASP A 151 11.30 1.03 3.45
C ASP A 151 10.08 0.12 3.43
N LEU A 152 9.99 -0.74 4.46
CA LEU A 152 8.84 -1.60 4.69
C LEU A 152 8.08 -1.17 5.94
N LEU A 153 6.77 -1.03 5.84
CA LEU A 153 5.86 -0.83 6.96
C LEU A 153 4.99 -2.06 7.13
N LEU A 154 5.11 -2.74 8.26
CA LEU A 154 4.20 -3.80 8.65
C LEU A 154 3.07 -3.19 9.49
N MET A 155 1.84 -3.37 9.03
CA MET A 155 0.64 -2.98 9.74
C MET A 155 0.07 -4.24 10.38
N GLY A 156 0.30 -4.37 11.69
CA GLY A 156 -0.05 -5.54 12.46
C GLY A 156 -1.53 -5.59 12.84
N ARG A 157 -1.87 -6.56 13.70
CA ARG A 157 -3.22 -6.71 14.25
C ARG A 157 -3.69 -5.40 14.87
N GLU A 158 -5.00 -5.14 14.78
CA GLU A 158 -5.67 -3.91 15.23
C GLU A 158 -5.38 -2.65 14.38
N SER A 159 -4.37 -2.67 13.50
CA SER A 159 -4.05 -1.51 12.66
C SER A 159 -5.19 -1.09 11.73
N GLN A 160 -6.05 -2.05 11.34
CA GLN A 160 -7.17 -1.80 10.43
C GLN A 160 -8.54 -1.77 11.16
N THR A 161 -8.57 -2.02 12.44
CA THR A 161 -9.80 -2.01 13.25
C THR A 161 -9.88 -0.83 14.22
N GLN A 162 -8.72 -0.37 14.72
CA GLN A 162 -8.63 0.69 15.72
C GLN A 162 -7.92 1.96 15.22
N TRP A 163 -7.32 1.89 14.01
CA TRP A 163 -6.56 2.99 13.43
C TRP A 163 -7.03 3.32 12.03
N MET A 164 -6.82 4.55 11.64
CA MET A 164 -6.88 5.02 10.26
C MET A 164 -5.49 5.45 9.81
N HIS A 165 -5.26 5.44 8.50
CA HIS A 165 -4.02 5.94 7.93
C HIS A 165 -4.28 6.77 6.68
N CYS A 166 -3.31 7.61 6.31
CA CYS A 166 -3.38 8.41 5.10
C CYS A 166 -1.99 8.71 4.53
N LEU A 167 -1.95 9.07 3.25
CA LEU A 167 -0.78 9.68 2.60
C LEU A 167 -1.13 11.14 2.28
N PRO A 168 -0.76 12.12 3.12
CA PRO A 168 -1.13 13.51 2.91
C PRO A 168 -0.37 14.13 1.73
N LYS A 169 -0.94 15.18 1.12
CA LYS A 169 -0.25 15.98 0.11
C LYS A 169 1.04 16.58 0.67
N ARG A 170 2.07 16.63 -0.17
CA ARG A 170 3.36 17.25 0.14
C ARG A 170 3.86 18.01 -1.09
N LEU A 171 3.34 19.20 -1.30
CA LEU A 171 3.50 19.99 -2.55
C LEU A 171 4.96 20.29 -2.94
N ARG A 172 5.92 20.14 -2.01
CA ARG A 172 7.35 20.33 -2.28
C ARG A 172 8.03 19.08 -2.82
N VAL A 173 7.34 17.93 -2.82
CA VAL A 173 7.86 16.67 -3.38
C VAL A 173 7.53 16.65 -4.86
N GLY A 174 8.54 16.71 -5.72
CA GLY A 174 8.38 16.69 -7.18
C GLY A 174 8.52 15.32 -7.81
N ASP A 175 9.10 14.37 -7.06
CA ASP A 175 9.42 13.03 -7.57
C ASP A 175 8.31 12.03 -7.27
N LEU A 176 8.24 10.98 -8.09
CA LEU A 176 7.25 9.93 -7.95
C LEU A 176 7.55 9.02 -6.75
N ARG A 177 6.48 8.42 -6.22
CA ARG A 177 6.53 7.33 -5.24
C ARG A 177 5.63 6.19 -5.70
N ILE A 178 6.13 4.99 -5.62
CA ILE A 178 5.32 3.77 -5.74
C ILE A 178 5.19 3.12 -4.37
N ASN A 179 4.00 2.66 -4.05
CA ASN A 179 3.72 1.88 -2.86
C ASN A 179 3.08 0.55 -3.25
N LEU A 180 3.64 -0.54 -2.79
CA LEU A 180 3.12 -1.88 -2.96
C LEU A 180 2.47 -2.32 -1.65
N THR A 181 1.16 -2.53 -1.67
CA THR A 181 0.40 -2.96 -0.49
C THR A 181 -0.04 -4.40 -0.67
N PHE A 182 0.62 -5.31 0.04
CA PHE A 182 0.32 -6.74 0.02
C PHE A 182 -0.67 -7.10 1.11
N ARG A 183 -1.67 -7.92 0.77
CA ARG A 183 -2.72 -8.38 1.67
C ARG A 183 -3.04 -9.84 1.44
N GLN A 184 -3.69 -10.46 2.41
CA GLN A 184 -4.30 -11.77 2.25
C GLN A 184 -5.82 -11.61 2.16
N VAL A 185 -6.36 -11.89 1.00
CA VAL A 185 -7.80 -12.03 0.78
C VAL A 185 -8.20 -13.44 1.19
N LEU A 186 -9.22 -13.54 2.02
CA LEU A 186 -9.80 -14.80 2.47
C LEU A 186 -10.91 -15.21 1.48
N SER A 187 -10.81 -16.41 0.94
CA SER A 187 -11.83 -17.00 0.05
C SER A 187 -12.97 -17.64 0.83
#